data_23ca55fad87d9cfe51c1846f694c9b42
#
_entry.id   23ca55fad87d9cfe51c1846f694c9b42
#
_cell.length_a   1.000
_cell.length_b   1.000
_cell.length_c   1.000
_cell.angle_alpha   90.00
_cell.angle_beta   90.00
_cell.angle_gamma   90.00
#
_symmetry.space_group_name_H-M   'P 1'
#
loop_
_entity.id
_entity.type
_entity.pdbx_description
1 polymer ?
#
loop_
_entity_poly.entity_id
_entity_poly.type
_entity_poly.pdbx_seq_one_letter_code
_entity_poly.pdbx_strand_id
1 'polypeptide(L)'
;MKKTQKKDKVKKGNDKMGNSFIFAINAVSPILLTVIIGYILKKVTLLTADLAKAINKLVFRVFLPVMLFNNIYKISDFGSFDPGYIIYSVIAIAVIFALCLVFVIFFTKDPKKRAALLQGSFRANYALIGIPLAEALFGAEGVAVASILSAFTIPTFNIFAVISLSIFREGGEKPDVKKILLGIVKNPLIQGVAAGAVALLIRAIFVNTVIEFRLTDIEPAYKVITWLTNLATPLSLLVLGAQFEFSAVAELKREIISGVLIRNLLIPLFGLGIAYIFCKSFGGEEFAALVAVFATPIAVSSVPMAQEMGADATLAGQLVVWSTVASTFSVFFASLILHSLGVFA
;
A
#
# COMPACT_ATOMS: atom_id res chain seq x y z
N MET A 1 5.69 42.80 17.41
CA MET A 1 5.23 41.44 17.73
C MET A 1 4.53 40.69 16.58
N LYS A 2 3.49 41.19 15.92
CA LYS A 2 2.80 40.47 14.82
C LYS A 2 3.67 40.10 13.60
N LYS A 3 4.68 40.91 13.22
CA LYS A 3 5.58 40.60 12.10
C LYS A 3 6.58 39.50 12.40
N THR A 4 7.01 39.33 13.64
CA THR A 4 7.94 38.26 14.08
C THR A 4 7.25 36.95 14.13
N GLN A 5 6.05 36.88 14.72
CA GLN A 5 5.22 35.66 14.74
C GLN A 5 4.84 35.16 13.35
N LYS A 6 4.61 36.06 12.38
CA LYS A 6 4.34 35.67 10.98
C LYS A 6 5.59 35.11 10.29
N LYS A 7 6.79 35.65 10.58
CA LYS A 7 8.06 35.13 10.05
C LYS A 7 8.38 33.73 10.63
N ASP A 8 8.14 33.50 11.92
CA ASP A 8 8.40 32.22 12.57
C ASP A 8 7.43 31.14 12.09
N LYS A 9 6.15 31.46 11.85
CA LYS A 9 5.20 30.54 11.22
C LYS A 9 5.58 30.17 9.79
N VAL A 10 6.03 31.13 8.98
CA VAL A 10 6.48 30.90 7.60
C VAL A 10 7.75 30.04 7.59
N LYS A 11 8.69 30.28 8.50
CA LYS A 11 9.93 29.49 8.62
C LYS A 11 9.64 28.05 9.04
N LYS A 12 8.79 27.82 10.06
CA LYS A 12 8.32 26.48 10.46
C LYS A 12 7.58 25.76 9.33
N GLY A 13 6.78 26.47 8.53
CA GLY A 13 6.09 25.89 7.37
C GLY A 13 7.05 25.46 6.27
N ASN A 14 8.07 26.27 5.96
CA ASN A 14 9.09 25.92 4.97
C ASN A 14 9.96 24.74 5.41
N ASP A 15 10.28 24.63 6.72
CA ASP A 15 11.04 23.52 7.28
C ASP A 15 10.21 22.19 7.19
N LYS A 16 8.91 22.22 7.48
CA LYS A 16 8.03 21.06 7.33
C LYS A 16 7.89 20.62 5.86
N MET A 17 7.79 21.57 4.91
CA MET A 17 7.71 21.24 3.48
C MET A 17 9.01 20.66 2.94
N GLY A 18 10.16 21.21 3.32
CA GLY A 18 11.47 20.66 2.98
C GLY A 18 11.62 19.24 3.50
N ASN A 19 11.18 19.01 4.74
CA ASN A 19 11.19 17.68 5.37
C ASN A 19 10.30 16.68 4.65
N SER A 20 9.11 17.07 4.19
CA SER A 20 8.19 16.19 3.43
C SER A 20 8.77 15.75 2.09
N PHE A 21 9.44 16.68 1.37
CA PHE A 21 10.08 16.36 0.09
C PHE A 21 11.30 15.45 0.27
N ILE A 22 12.18 15.76 1.23
CA ILE A 22 13.34 14.93 1.58
C ILE A 22 12.86 13.55 2.05
N PHE A 23 11.81 13.49 2.86
CA PHE A 23 11.22 12.22 3.26
C PHE A 23 10.74 11.41 2.06
N ALA A 24 9.99 12.02 1.13
CA ALA A 24 9.48 11.32 -0.06
C ALA A 24 10.64 10.73 -0.89
N ILE A 25 11.73 11.49 -1.10
CA ILE A 25 12.93 10.98 -1.76
C ILE A 25 13.55 9.83 -0.99
N ASN A 26 13.75 9.98 0.32
CA ASN A 26 14.36 8.94 1.16
C ASN A 26 13.51 7.67 1.24
N ALA A 27 12.19 7.77 1.22
CA ALA A 27 11.28 6.63 1.20
C ALA A 27 11.26 5.90 -0.16
N VAL A 28 11.35 6.66 -1.26
CA VAL A 28 11.27 6.13 -2.63
C VAL A 28 12.60 5.58 -3.11
N SER A 29 13.72 6.24 -2.77
CA SER A 29 15.05 5.88 -3.27
C SER A 29 15.47 4.43 -2.96
N PRO A 30 15.30 3.88 -1.75
CA PRO A 30 15.64 2.47 -1.47
C PRO A 30 14.85 1.49 -2.33
N ILE A 31 13.57 1.80 -2.62
CA ILE A 31 12.71 0.98 -3.48
C ILE A 31 13.29 0.94 -4.88
N LEU A 32 13.54 2.11 -5.47
CA LEU A 32 14.08 2.21 -6.84
C LEU A 32 15.49 1.61 -6.94
N LEU A 33 16.37 1.87 -5.97
CA LEU A 33 17.71 1.28 -5.95
C LEU A 33 17.66 -0.24 -5.87
N THR A 34 16.75 -0.81 -5.08
CA THR A 34 16.59 -2.27 -5.00
C THR A 34 16.08 -2.86 -6.31
N VAL A 35 15.15 -2.18 -7.00
CA VAL A 35 14.70 -2.56 -8.35
C VAL A 35 15.86 -2.50 -9.35
N ILE A 36 16.68 -1.45 -9.32
CA ILE A 36 17.88 -1.33 -10.17
C ILE A 36 18.86 -2.47 -9.90
N ILE A 37 19.12 -2.81 -8.64
CA ILE A 37 19.96 -3.95 -8.28
C ILE A 37 19.38 -5.25 -8.86
N GLY A 38 18.08 -5.50 -8.74
CA GLY A 38 17.41 -6.66 -9.34
C GLY A 38 17.61 -6.73 -10.87
N TYR A 39 17.50 -5.59 -11.54
CA TYR A 39 17.75 -5.47 -12.99
C TYR A 39 19.23 -5.77 -13.34
N ILE A 40 20.18 -5.26 -12.56
CA ILE A 40 21.61 -5.56 -12.74
C ILE A 40 21.88 -7.05 -12.53
N LEU A 41 21.32 -7.67 -11.48
CA LEU A 41 21.47 -9.11 -11.21
C LEU A 41 20.94 -9.97 -12.36
N LYS A 42 19.86 -9.55 -13.04
CA LYS A 42 19.41 -10.18 -14.29
C LYS A 42 20.45 -10.04 -15.38
N LYS A 43 21.02 -8.84 -15.59
CA LYS A 43 22.02 -8.58 -16.65
C LYS A 43 23.30 -9.38 -16.49
N VAL A 44 23.73 -9.60 -15.24
CA VAL A 44 24.91 -10.45 -14.92
C VAL A 44 24.53 -11.93 -14.73
N THR A 45 23.33 -12.34 -15.14
CA THR A 45 22.82 -13.73 -15.10
C THR A 45 22.75 -14.41 -13.73
N LEU A 46 22.93 -13.66 -12.64
CA LEU A 46 22.78 -14.19 -11.27
C LEU A 46 21.32 -14.38 -10.88
N LEU A 47 20.43 -13.55 -11.37
CA LEU A 47 18.98 -13.66 -11.14
C LEU A 47 18.29 -14.00 -12.46
N THR A 48 18.27 -15.29 -12.79
CA THR A 48 17.61 -15.81 -14.01
C THR A 48 16.09 -15.71 -13.93
N ALA A 49 15.40 -15.77 -15.06
CA ALA A 49 13.94 -15.72 -15.11
C ALA A 49 13.27 -16.83 -14.27
N ASP A 50 13.81 -18.05 -14.31
CA ASP A 50 13.28 -19.19 -13.55
C ASP A 50 13.50 -19.01 -12.05
N LEU A 51 14.68 -18.52 -11.63
CA LEU A 51 14.97 -18.21 -10.24
C LEU A 51 14.06 -17.07 -9.73
N ALA A 52 13.86 -16.01 -10.52
CA ALA A 52 12.96 -14.92 -10.19
C ALA A 52 11.53 -15.43 -10.01
N LYS A 53 11.05 -16.35 -10.84
CA LYS A 53 9.76 -16.99 -10.73
C LYS A 53 9.62 -17.83 -9.46
N ALA A 54 10.66 -18.60 -9.11
CA ALA A 54 10.68 -19.42 -7.89
C ALA A 54 10.65 -18.54 -6.63
N ILE A 55 11.47 -17.49 -6.60
CA ILE A 55 11.48 -16.50 -5.49
C ILE A 55 10.11 -15.83 -5.38
N ASN A 56 9.50 -15.42 -6.50
CA ASN A 56 8.18 -14.79 -6.48
C ASN A 56 7.11 -15.70 -5.85
N LYS A 57 7.15 -16.99 -6.13
CA LYS A 57 6.26 -17.99 -5.54
C LYS A 57 6.45 -18.09 -4.02
N LEU A 58 7.70 -18.08 -3.53
CA LEU A 58 7.99 -18.04 -2.10
C LEU A 58 7.51 -16.75 -1.45
N VAL A 59 7.75 -15.61 -2.10
CA VAL A 59 7.26 -14.30 -1.65
C VAL A 59 5.75 -14.33 -1.47
N PHE A 60 5.02 -14.77 -2.48
CA PHE A 60 3.56 -14.78 -2.46
C PHE A 60 2.97 -15.77 -1.44
N ARG A 61 3.57 -16.97 -1.32
CA ARG A 61 3.00 -18.07 -0.49
C ARG A 61 3.47 -18.08 0.95
N VAL A 62 4.62 -17.46 1.25
CA VAL A 62 5.23 -17.50 2.58
C VAL A 62 5.47 -16.11 3.13
N PHE A 63 6.31 -15.30 2.47
CA PHE A 63 6.80 -14.06 3.09
C PHE A 63 5.73 -12.99 3.20
N LEU A 64 4.91 -12.79 2.16
CA LEU A 64 3.79 -11.82 2.21
C LEU A 64 2.71 -12.20 3.23
N PRO A 65 2.22 -13.46 3.32
CA PRO A 65 1.29 -13.87 4.36
C PRO A 65 1.83 -13.64 5.78
N VAL A 66 3.10 -14.01 6.02
CA VAL A 66 3.74 -13.78 7.33
C VAL A 66 3.89 -12.28 7.63
N MET A 67 4.24 -11.47 6.62
CA MET A 67 4.31 -10.02 6.77
C MET A 67 2.94 -9.42 7.11
N LEU A 68 1.88 -9.84 6.42
CA LEU A 68 0.51 -9.38 6.70
C LEU A 68 0.02 -9.81 8.08
N PHE A 69 0.29 -11.06 8.47
CA PHE A 69 0.06 -11.53 9.83
C PHE A 69 0.74 -10.62 10.86
N ASN A 70 2.04 -10.40 10.71
CA ASN A 70 2.83 -9.63 11.66
C ASN A 70 2.41 -8.16 11.73
N ASN A 71 2.07 -7.54 10.59
CA ASN A 71 1.60 -6.15 10.54
C ASN A 71 0.30 -5.96 11.33
N ILE A 72 -0.65 -6.91 11.23
CA ILE A 72 -1.91 -6.87 11.97
C ILE A 72 -1.67 -7.20 13.45
N TYR A 73 -0.85 -8.22 13.74
CA TYR A 73 -0.53 -8.61 15.11
C TYR A 73 0.15 -7.49 15.92
N LYS A 74 0.97 -6.65 15.26
CA LYS A 74 1.69 -5.52 15.89
C LYS A 74 0.81 -4.35 16.30
N ILE A 75 -0.44 -4.28 15.88
CA ILE A 75 -1.34 -3.19 16.25
C ILE A 75 -1.51 -3.19 17.77
N SER A 76 -0.97 -2.17 18.44
CA SER A 76 -0.79 -2.20 19.89
C SER A 76 -1.97 -1.65 20.66
N ASP A 77 -2.73 -0.73 20.11
CA ASP A 77 -3.77 -0.02 20.83
C ASP A 77 -4.97 0.31 19.94
N PHE A 78 -6.15 0.00 20.48
CA PHE A 78 -7.44 0.48 19.96
C PHE A 78 -7.96 1.63 20.85
N GLY A 79 -7.05 2.46 21.41
CA GLY A 79 -7.36 3.56 22.31
C GLY A 79 -8.47 4.50 21.82
N SER A 80 -8.61 5.63 22.44
CA SER A 80 -9.62 6.65 22.08
C SER A 80 -9.38 7.19 20.66
N PHE A 81 -9.97 6.54 19.65
CA PHE A 81 -9.91 6.97 18.24
C PHE A 81 -11.30 7.44 17.78
N ASP A 82 -11.33 8.43 16.90
CA ASP A 82 -12.53 8.78 16.16
C ASP A 82 -12.80 7.70 15.09
N PRO A 83 -13.87 6.90 15.17
CA PRO A 83 -14.18 5.91 14.15
C PRO A 83 -14.45 6.55 12.78
N GLY A 84 -14.72 7.85 12.72
CA GLY A 84 -15.08 8.57 11.51
C GLY A 84 -14.04 8.45 10.41
N TYR A 85 -12.73 8.64 10.70
CA TYR A 85 -11.69 8.56 9.68
C TYR A 85 -11.46 7.13 9.18
N ILE A 86 -11.71 6.13 10.00
CA ILE A 86 -11.63 4.71 9.61
C ILE A 86 -12.77 4.38 8.66
N ILE A 87 -14.01 4.70 9.05
CA ILE A 87 -15.21 4.48 8.25
C ILE A 87 -15.09 5.22 6.91
N TYR A 88 -14.65 6.48 6.96
CA TYR A 88 -14.38 7.27 5.76
C TYR A 88 -13.39 6.57 4.83
N SER A 89 -12.24 6.13 5.36
CA SER A 89 -11.19 5.50 4.57
C SER A 89 -11.65 4.20 3.89
N VAL A 90 -12.36 3.34 4.63
CA VAL A 90 -12.86 2.07 4.08
C VAL A 90 -13.91 2.32 3.01
N ILE A 91 -14.85 3.24 3.24
CA ILE A 91 -15.88 3.62 2.25
C ILE A 91 -15.22 4.26 1.03
N ALA A 92 -14.30 5.20 1.22
CA ALA A 92 -13.59 5.86 0.12
C ALA A 92 -12.81 4.85 -0.73
N ILE A 93 -12.10 3.89 -0.12
CA ILE A 93 -11.41 2.81 -0.84
C ILE A 93 -12.40 1.96 -1.64
N ALA A 94 -13.57 1.62 -1.07
CA ALA A 94 -14.60 0.85 -1.75
C ALA A 94 -15.20 1.62 -2.95
N VAL A 95 -15.49 2.90 -2.78
CA VAL A 95 -15.97 3.77 -3.86
C VAL A 95 -14.93 3.93 -4.96
N ILE A 96 -13.66 4.20 -4.60
CA ILE A 96 -12.54 4.28 -5.54
C ILE A 96 -12.39 2.96 -6.31
N PHE A 97 -12.47 1.81 -5.61
CA PHE A 97 -12.43 0.50 -6.25
C PHE A 97 -13.55 0.35 -7.29
N ALA A 98 -14.80 0.71 -6.93
CA ALA A 98 -15.94 0.62 -7.84
C ALA A 98 -15.78 1.54 -9.06
N LEU A 99 -15.33 2.78 -8.87
CA LEU A 99 -15.05 3.71 -9.96
C LEU A 99 -13.93 3.20 -10.89
N CYS A 100 -12.84 2.69 -10.30
CA CYS A 100 -11.75 2.08 -11.06
C CYS A 100 -12.20 0.82 -11.81
N LEU A 101 -13.09 0.00 -11.22
CA LEU A 101 -13.67 -1.18 -11.89
C LEU A 101 -14.44 -0.77 -13.14
N VAL A 102 -15.31 0.22 -13.03
CA VAL A 102 -16.06 0.77 -14.18
C VAL A 102 -15.06 1.30 -15.23
N PHE A 103 -14.06 2.07 -14.81
CA PHE A 103 -13.05 2.62 -15.71
C PHE A 103 -12.34 1.51 -16.51
N VAL A 104 -11.79 0.47 -15.87
CA VAL A 104 -11.00 -0.54 -16.57
C VAL A 104 -11.82 -1.39 -17.52
N ILE A 105 -13.13 -1.59 -17.26
CA ILE A 105 -14.04 -2.31 -18.16
C ILE A 105 -14.15 -1.61 -19.51
N PHE A 106 -14.24 -0.29 -19.51
CA PHE A 106 -14.33 0.51 -20.75
C PHE A 106 -12.97 0.84 -21.35
N PHE A 107 -11.91 0.87 -20.54
CA PHE A 107 -10.58 1.32 -20.95
C PHE A 107 -9.81 0.28 -21.77
N THR A 108 -9.84 -1.00 -21.39
CA THR A 108 -9.15 -2.08 -22.10
C THR A 108 -10.03 -3.32 -22.22
N LYS A 109 -9.84 -4.09 -23.31
CA LYS A 109 -10.57 -5.35 -23.51
C LYS A 109 -9.82 -6.58 -22.97
N ASP A 110 -8.51 -6.45 -22.72
CA ASP A 110 -7.66 -7.53 -22.23
C ASP A 110 -7.94 -7.81 -20.75
N PRO A 111 -8.41 -9.01 -20.37
CA PRO A 111 -8.74 -9.35 -18.99
C PRO A 111 -7.53 -9.26 -18.05
N LYS A 112 -6.34 -9.67 -18.51
CA LYS A 112 -5.11 -9.63 -17.69
C LYS A 112 -4.69 -8.21 -17.40
N LYS A 113 -4.78 -7.31 -18.39
CA LYS A 113 -4.53 -5.87 -18.22
C LYS A 113 -5.59 -5.22 -17.33
N ARG A 114 -6.89 -5.59 -17.49
CA ARG A 114 -7.95 -5.09 -16.57
C ARG A 114 -7.63 -5.41 -15.11
N ALA A 115 -7.27 -6.65 -14.83
CA ALA A 115 -6.95 -7.12 -13.50
C ALA A 115 -5.77 -6.34 -12.89
N ALA A 116 -4.66 -6.24 -13.63
CA ALA A 116 -3.47 -5.52 -13.18
C ALA A 116 -3.71 -4.02 -13.02
N LEU A 117 -4.40 -3.38 -13.98
CA LEU A 117 -4.70 -1.95 -13.95
C LEU A 117 -5.68 -1.61 -12.82
N LEU A 118 -6.73 -2.42 -12.61
CA LEU A 118 -7.66 -2.22 -11.50
C LEU A 118 -6.93 -2.29 -10.17
N GLN A 119 -6.16 -3.38 -9.93
CA GLN A 119 -5.38 -3.52 -8.70
C GLN A 119 -4.40 -2.35 -8.50
N GLY A 120 -3.68 -1.98 -9.56
CA GLY A 120 -2.73 -0.87 -9.54
C GLY A 120 -3.38 0.49 -9.28
N SER A 121 -4.60 0.70 -9.75
CA SER A 121 -5.27 1.99 -9.60
C SER A 121 -5.62 2.30 -8.15
N PHE A 122 -6.20 1.38 -7.37
CA PHE A 122 -6.70 1.72 -6.02
C PHE A 122 -5.76 1.35 -4.87
N ARG A 123 -4.87 0.37 -5.05
CA ARG A 123 -4.10 -0.25 -3.97
C ARG A 123 -2.87 0.54 -3.56
N ALA A 124 -2.85 1.04 -2.32
CA ALA A 124 -1.74 1.80 -1.75
C ALA A 124 -0.63 0.92 -1.17
N ASN A 125 0.60 1.42 -1.17
CA ASN A 125 1.71 0.88 -0.40
C ASN A 125 1.72 1.42 1.03
N TYR A 126 0.60 1.21 1.72
CA TYR A 126 0.31 1.82 3.00
C TYR A 126 1.29 1.40 4.11
N ALA A 127 1.54 0.10 4.24
CA ALA A 127 2.38 -0.43 5.33
C ALA A 127 3.85 0.01 5.19
N LEU A 128 4.40 0.01 3.96
CA LEU A 128 5.82 0.27 3.75
C LEU A 128 6.17 1.76 3.67
N ILE A 129 5.28 2.56 3.07
CA ILE A 129 5.53 3.99 2.83
C ILE A 129 4.57 4.85 3.65
N GLY A 130 3.31 4.41 3.78
CA GLY A 130 2.27 5.22 4.40
C GLY A 130 2.49 5.47 5.88
N ILE A 131 2.75 4.43 6.68
CA ILE A 131 2.98 4.59 8.13
C ILE A 131 4.23 5.44 8.41
N PRO A 132 5.40 5.18 7.80
CA PRO A 132 6.56 6.06 7.94
C PRO A 132 6.32 7.50 7.44
N LEU A 133 5.46 7.69 6.44
CA LEU A 133 5.06 9.03 6.00
C LEU A 133 4.27 9.78 7.09
N ALA A 134 3.31 9.11 7.72
CA ALA A 134 2.55 9.69 8.82
C ALA A 134 3.46 10.05 10.01
N GLU A 135 4.48 9.22 10.29
CA GLU A 135 5.55 9.50 11.27
C GLU A 135 6.33 10.77 10.91
N ALA A 136 6.76 10.88 9.67
CA ALA A 136 7.53 12.05 9.20
C ALA A 136 6.73 13.36 9.27
N LEU A 137 5.39 13.29 9.10
CA LEU A 137 4.51 14.45 9.15
C LEU A 137 4.13 14.86 10.58
N PHE A 138 3.84 13.89 11.45
CA PHE A 138 3.26 14.13 12.79
C PHE A 138 3.90 13.30 13.92
N GLY A 139 5.09 12.73 13.71
CA GLY A 139 5.81 11.98 14.74
C GLY A 139 5.02 10.78 15.28
N ALA A 140 5.10 10.57 16.59
CA ALA A 140 4.46 9.44 17.27
C ALA A 140 2.92 9.45 17.15
N GLU A 141 2.29 10.62 17.13
CA GLU A 141 0.83 10.77 16.96
C GLU A 141 0.39 10.31 15.57
N GLY A 142 1.14 10.72 14.52
CA GLY A 142 0.90 10.24 13.16
C GLY A 142 1.04 8.73 13.02
N VAL A 143 2.05 8.12 13.68
CA VAL A 143 2.22 6.65 13.70
C VAL A 143 1.03 5.98 14.38
N ALA A 144 0.56 6.49 15.52
CA ALA A 144 -0.54 5.89 16.27
C ALA A 144 -1.82 5.84 15.42
N VAL A 145 -2.22 6.98 14.83
CA VAL A 145 -3.40 7.09 13.97
C VAL A 145 -3.28 6.20 12.71
N ALA A 146 -2.12 6.26 12.04
CA ALA A 146 -1.88 5.45 10.84
C ALA A 146 -1.84 3.94 11.15
N SER A 147 -1.30 3.54 12.30
CA SER A 147 -1.26 2.14 12.72
C SER A 147 -2.65 1.57 12.99
N ILE A 148 -3.51 2.32 13.68
CA ILE A 148 -4.92 1.92 13.88
C ILE A 148 -5.62 1.79 12.53
N LEU A 149 -5.48 2.79 11.64
CA LEU A 149 -6.08 2.74 10.31
C LEU A 149 -5.60 1.54 9.50
N SER A 150 -4.36 1.09 9.70
CA SER A 150 -3.78 -0.07 9.01
C SER A 150 -4.56 -1.36 9.24
N ALA A 151 -5.16 -1.54 10.43
CA ALA A 151 -5.99 -2.69 10.79
C ALA A 151 -7.17 -2.89 9.84
N PHE A 152 -7.66 -1.81 9.28
CA PHE A 152 -8.84 -1.79 8.41
C PHE A 152 -8.45 -1.66 6.93
N THR A 153 -7.52 -0.78 6.61
CA THR A 153 -7.14 -0.50 5.22
C THR A 153 -6.33 -1.63 4.59
N ILE A 154 -5.40 -2.27 5.33
CA ILE A 154 -4.61 -3.37 4.79
C ILE A 154 -5.49 -4.57 4.41
N PRO A 155 -6.40 -5.08 5.28
CA PRO A 155 -7.35 -6.11 4.89
C PRO A 155 -8.22 -5.70 3.69
N THR A 156 -8.76 -4.48 3.69
CA THR A 156 -9.60 -3.95 2.62
C THR A 156 -8.86 -3.95 1.27
N PHE A 157 -7.63 -3.43 1.24
CA PHE A 157 -6.81 -3.46 0.02
C PHE A 157 -6.52 -4.87 -0.47
N ASN A 158 -6.24 -5.82 0.44
CA ASN A 158 -5.95 -7.19 0.04
C ASN A 158 -7.19 -7.93 -0.45
N ILE A 159 -8.35 -7.76 0.20
CA ILE A 159 -9.62 -8.34 -0.26
C ILE A 159 -9.95 -7.84 -1.66
N PHE A 160 -9.95 -6.52 -1.87
CA PHE A 160 -10.24 -5.94 -3.18
C PHE A 160 -9.19 -6.29 -4.24
N ALA A 161 -7.91 -6.44 -3.86
CA ALA A 161 -6.87 -6.91 -4.79
C ALA A 161 -7.13 -8.35 -5.25
N VAL A 162 -7.51 -9.24 -4.34
CA VAL A 162 -7.87 -10.62 -4.71
C VAL A 162 -9.13 -10.64 -5.58
N ILE A 163 -10.13 -9.81 -5.26
CA ILE A 163 -11.34 -9.65 -6.07
C ILE A 163 -10.97 -9.17 -7.48
N SER A 164 -10.14 -8.10 -7.62
CA SER A 164 -9.71 -7.56 -8.91
C SER A 164 -9.06 -8.61 -9.81
N LEU A 165 -8.18 -9.43 -9.22
CA LEU A 165 -7.45 -10.46 -9.94
C LEU A 165 -8.31 -11.70 -10.24
N SER A 166 -9.40 -11.90 -9.48
CA SER A 166 -10.30 -13.05 -9.66
C SER A 166 -11.41 -12.78 -10.67
N ILE A 167 -11.96 -11.56 -10.72
CA ILE A 167 -13.07 -11.19 -11.61
C ILE A 167 -12.69 -11.31 -13.09
N PHE A 168 -11.46 -10.98 -13.45
CA PHE A 168 -10.96 -10.96 -14.81
C PHE A 168 -10.12 -12.18 -15.20
N ARG A 169 -10.23 -13.28 -14.43
CA ARG A 169 -9.50 -14.50 -14.75
C ARG A 169 -9.97 -15.10 -16.06
N GLU A 170 -9.03 -15.55 -16.92
CA GLU A 170 -9.34 -16.15 -18.23
C GLU A 170 -10.26 -17.37 -18.12
N GLY A 171 -11.21 -17.48 -19.06
CA GLY A 171 -12.12 -18.63 -19.20
C GLY A 171 -13.48 -18.29 -19.80
N GLY A 172 -13.83 -17.01 -20.00
CA GLY A 172 -15.08 -16.61 -20.70
C GLY A 172 -16.39 -17.04 -20.01
N GLU A 173 -16.33 -17.82 -18.95
CA GLU A 173 -17.47 -18.20 -18.12
C GLU A 173 -17.92 -17.00 -17.27
N LYS A 174 -19.23 -16.87 -17.09
CA LYS A 174 -19.79 -15.89 -16.15
C LYS A 174 -19.10 -16.03 -14.80
N PRO A 175 -18.76 -14.92 -14.12
CA PRO A 175 -18.09 -14.97 -12.83
C PRO A 175 -18.88 -15.85 -11.84
N ASP A 176 -18.35 -17.02 -11.52
CA ASP A 176 -18.93 -17.90 -10.51
C ASP A 176 -18.57 -17.34 -9.13
N VAL A 177 -19.54 -16.69 -8.51
CA VAL A 177 -19.39 -16.06 -7.18
C VAL A 177 -18.85 -17.05 -6.15
N LYS A 178 -19.28 -18.33 -6.22
CA LYS A 178 -18.81 -19.38 -5.30
C LYS A 178 -17.32 -19.68 -5.53
N LYS A 179 -16.87 -19.77 -6.79
CA LYS A 179 -15.45 -19.95 -7.13
C LYS A 179 -14.61 -18.76 -6.71
N ILE A 180 -15.13 -17.53 -6.87
CA ILE A 180 -14.46 -16.31 -6.43
C ILE A 180 -14.32 -16.30 -4.91
N LEU A 181 -15.40 -16.54 -4.14
CA LEU A 181 -15.37 -16.60 -2.69
C LEU A 181 -14.41 -17.68 -2.17
N LEU A 182 -14.44 -18.88 -2.78
CA LEU A 182 -13.52 -19.96 -2.43
C LEU A 182 -12.06 -19.56 -2.74
N GLY A 183 -11.83 -18.87 -3.85
CA GLY A 183 -10.51 -18.31 -4.22
C GLY A 183 -10.01 -17.29 -3.20
N ILE A 184 -10.88 -16.41 -2.69
CA ILE A 184 -10.55 -15.45 -1.64
C ILE A 184 -10.12 -16.18 -0.36
N VAL A 185 -10.94 -17.12 0.14
CA VAL A 185 -10.64 -17.86 1.38
C VAL A 185 -9.36 -18.70 1.26
N LYS A 186 -9.08 -19.29 0.09
CA LYS A 186 -7.88 -20.08 -0.18
C LYS A 186 -6.65 -19.24 -0.49
N ASN A 187 -6.79 -17.93 -0.63
CA ASN A 187 -5.65 -17.05 -0.93
C ASN A 187 -4.73 -16.94 0.29
N PRO A 188 -3.42 -17.22 0.16
CA PRO A 188 -2.49 -17.19 1.30
C PRO A 188 -2.37 -15.81 1.95
N LEU A 189 -2.56 -14.73 1.21
CA LEU A 189 -2.54 -13.37 1.75
C LEU A 189 -3.75 -13.13 2.67
N ILE A 190 -4.93 -13.56 2.25
CA ILE A 190 -6.15 -13.45 3.07
C ILE A 190 -6.04 -14.34 4.32
N GLN A 191 -5.44 -15.53 4.19
CA GLN A 191 -5.16 -16.40 5.34
C GLN A 191 -4.19 -15.75 6.32
N GLY A 192 -3.13 -15.07 5.83
CA GLY A 192 -2.21 -14.30 6.66
C GLY A 192 -2.90 -13.17 7.42
N VAL A 193 -3.77 -12.41 6.72
CA VAL A 193 -4.61 -11.35 7.33
C VAL A 193 -5.53 -11.94 8.41
N ALA A 194 -6.25 -13.01 8.11
CA ALA A 194 -7.19 -13.65 9.03
C ALA A 194 -6.46 -14.20 10.27
N ALA A 195 -5.33 -14.88 10.08
CA ALA A 195 -4.51 -15.40 11.17
C ALA A 195 -3.98 -14.25 12.07
N GLY A 196 -3.55 -13.12 11.47
CA GLY A 196 -3.13 -11.94 12.21
C GLY A 196 -4.27 -11.34 13.04
N ALA A 197 -5.48 -11.25 12.47
CA ALA A 197 -6.66 -10.77 13.17
C ALA A 197 -7.06 -11.69 14.34
N VAL A 198 -7.03 -13.01 14.13
CA VAL A 198 -7.30 -13.99 15.20
C VAL A 198 -6.26 -13.87 16.32
N ALA A 199 -4.96 -13.80 15.98
CA ALA A 199 -3.90 -13.65 16.97
C ALA A 199 -4.01 -12.34 17.75
N LEU A 200 -4.44 -11.24 17.08
CA LEU A 200 -4.69 -9.96 17.71
C LEU A 200 -5.87 -10.03 18.71
N LEU A 201 -6.96 -10.70 18.33
CA LEU A 201 -8.11 -10.92 19.21
C LEU A 201 -7.74 -11.78 20.43
N ILE A 202 -6.99 -12.87 20.21
CA ILE A 202 -6.47 -13.70 21.30
C ILE A 202 -5.62 -12.87 22.25
N ARG A 203 -4.67 -12.06 21.72
CA ARG A 203 -3.87 -11.15 22.53
C ARG A 203 -4.71 -10.16 23.33
N ALA A 204 -5.74 -9.57 22.73
CA ALA A 204 -6.64 -8.64 23.40
C ALA A 204 -7.40 -9.30 24.59
N ILE A 205 -7.76 -10.57 24.46
CA ILE A 205 -8.39 -11.35 25.52
C ILE A 205 -7.36 -11.60 26.65
N PHE A 206 -6.15 -12.05 26.32
CA PHE A 206 -5.14 -12.38 27.35
C PHE A 206 -4.57 -11.18 28.07
N VAL A 207 -4.38 -10.03 27.39
CA VAL A 207 -3.89 -8.78 28.03
C VAL A 207 -4.86 -8.26 29.09
N ASN A 208 -6.16 -8.57 28.99
CA ASN A 208 -7.17 -8.20 29.98
C ASN A 208 -7.39 -9.26 31.07
N THR A 209 -6.60 -10.34 31.09
CA THR A 209 -6.64 -11.41 32.10
C THR A 209 -5.36 -11.39 32.96
N VAL A 210 -5.33 -12.22 34.00
CA VAL A 210 -4.17 -12.39 34.91
C VAL A 210 -2.92 -12.95 34.18
N ILE A 211 -3.08 -13.48 32.97
CA ILE A 211 -2.00 -14.06 32.15
C ILE A 211 -1.70 -13.10 31.00
N GLU A 212 -0.75 -12.19 31.20
CA GLU A 212 -0.23 -11.32 30.14
C GLU A 212 0.66 -12.09 29.16
N PHE A 213 0.06 -13.00 28.37
CA PHE A 213 0.82 -13.75 27.37
C PHE A 213 0.75 -13.08 25.99
N ARG A 214 1.91 -12.88 25.39
CA ARG A 214 2.06 -12.36 24.02
C ARG A 214 2.91 -13.31 23.19
N LEU A 215 2.63 -13.38 21.89
CA LEU A 215 3.49 -14.14 20.95
C LEU A 215 4.95 -13.62 20.94
N THR A 216 5.14 -12.34 21.28
CA THR A 216 6.46 -11.72 21.44
C THR A 216 7.25 -12.32 22.60
N ASP A 217 6.60 -12.94 23.58
CA ASP A 217 7.24 -13.54 24.75
C ASP A 217 7.89 -14.88 24.40
N ILE A 218 7.48 -15.49 23.27
CA ILE A 218 8.16 -16.62 22.65
C ILE A 218 9.24 -16.08 21.70
N GLU A 219 10.30 -15.51 22.29
CA GLU A 219 11.33 -14.78 21.55
C GLU A 219 11.87 -15.52 20.30
N PRO A 220 12.21 -16.84 20.34
CA PRO A 220 12.71 -17.54 19.15
C PRO A 220 11.70 -17.60 18.01
N ALA A 221 10.43 -17.86 18.32
CA ALA A 221 9.37 -17.94 17.33
C ALA A 221 9.07 -16.58 16.69
N TYR A 222 8.97 -15.53 17.53
CA TYR A 222 8.72 -14.18 17.04
C TYR A 222 9.88 -13.62 16.21
N LYS A 223 11.10 -13.98 16.56
CA LYS A 223 12.31 -13.64 15.77
C LYS A 223 12.25 -14.24 14.36
N VAL A 224 11.81 -15.49 14.22
CA VAL A 224 11.61 -16.13 12.90
C VAL A 224 10.53 -15.40 12.10
N ILE A 225 9.38 -15.05 12.72
CA ILE A 225 8.33 -14.27 12.08
C ILE A 225 8.88 -12.94 11.56
N THR A 226 9.70 -12.25 12.35
CA THR A 226 10.32 -10.98 11.98
C THR A 226 11.28 -11.14 10.80
N TRP A 227 12.11 -12.16 10.79
CA TRP A 227 13.03 -12.44 9.67
C TRP A 227 12.26 -12.70 8.38
N LEU A 228 11.23 -13.55 8.41
CA LEU A 228 10.40 -13.84 7.23
C LEU A 228 9.64 -12.59 6.75
N THR A 229 9.14 -11.78 7.67
CA THR A 229 8.50 -10.48 7.37
C THR A 229 9.45 -9.56 6.60
N ASN A 230 10.69 -9.44 7.08
CA ASN A 230 11.68 -8.52 6.51
C ASN A 230 12.19 -8.96 5.12
N LEU A 231 12.02 -10.23 4.73
CA LEU A 231 12.36 -10.73 3.40
C LEU A 231 11.30 -10.37 2.35
N ALA A 232 10.05 -10.16 2.72
CA ALA A 232 8.94 -10.00 1.79
C ALA A 232 9.16 -8.86 0.78
N THR A 233 9.45 -7.66 1.26
CA THR A 233 9.59 -6.47 0.40
C THR A 233 10.90 -6.47 -0.40
N PRO A 234 12.09 -6.69 0.18
CA PRO A 234 13.34 -6.69 -0.58
C PRO A 234 13.34 -7.73 -1.71
N LEU A 235 12.89 -8.96 -1.44
CA LEU A 235 12.82 -10.00 -2.46
C LEU A 235 11.81 -9.66 -3.56
N SER A 236 10.65 -9.09 -3.22
CA SER A 236 9.67 -8.61 -4.22
C SER A 236 10.27 -7.56 -5.15
N LEU A 237 11.06 -6.63 -4.61
CA LEU A 237 11.70 -5.55 -5.39
C LEU A 237 12.83 -6.06 -6.28
N LEU A 238 13.65 -7.00 -5.79
CA LEU A 238 14.68 -7.64 -6.60
C LEU A 238 14.06 -8.41 -7.78
N VAL A 239 13.00 -9.19 -7.51
CA VAL A 239 12.26 -9.93 -8.55
C VAL A 239 11.62 -8.97 -9.55
N LEU A 240 11.00 -7.89 -9.07
CA LEU A 240 10.45 -6.84 -9.94
C LEU A 240 11.51 -6.27 -10.86
N GLY A 241 12.71 -5.94 -10.34
CA GLY A 241 13.83 -5.46 -11.13
C GLY A 241 14.30 -6.47 -12.17
N ALA A 242 14.41 -7.75 -11.80
CA ALA A 242 14.79 -8.82 -12.71
C ALA A 242 13.76 -9.06 -13.84
N GLN A 243 12.49 -8.81 -13.55
CA GLN A 243 11.39 -8.96 -14.53
C GLN A 243 11.08 -7.65 -15.28
N PHE A 244 11.73 -6.53 -14.92
CA PHE A 244 11.46 -5.24 -15.54
C PHE A 244 11.96 -5.19 -16.99
N GLU A 245 11.09 -4.74 -17.89
CA GLU A 245 11.33 -4.63 -19.31
C GLU A 245 11.07 -3.20 -19.81
N PHE A 246 12.15 -2.50 -20.21
CA PHE A 246 12.04 -1.14 -20.75
C PHE A 246 11.26 -1.09 -22.07
N SER A 247 11.35 -2.14 -22.90
CA SER A 247 10.59 -2.26 -24.15
C SER A 247 9.08 -2.24 -23.91
N ALA A 248 8.61 -2.84 -22.82
CA ALA A 248 7.20 -2.88 -22.47
C ALA A 248 6.61 -1.48 -22.16
N VAL A 249 7.44 -0.48 -21.82
CA VAL A 249 6.97 0.89 -21.55
C VAL A 249 6.28 1.48 -22.80
N ALA A 250 6.84 1.27 -23.97
CA ALA A 250 6.26 1.78 -25.21
C ALA A 250 4.92 1.11 -25.55
N GLU A 251 4.82 -0.21 -25.33
CA GLU A 251 3.62 -0.99 -25.62
C GLU A 251 2.49 -0.75 -24.61
N LEU A 252 2.85 -0.52 -23.34
CA LEU A 252 1.92 -0.36 -22.23
C LEU A 252 1.74 1.10 -21.79
N LYS A 253 2.27 2.07 -22.57
CA LYS A 253 2.29 3.49 -22.19
C LYS A 253 0.92 4.04 -21.81
N ARG A 254 -0.14 3.61 -22.49
CA ARG A 254 -1.50 4.07 -22.25
C ARG A 254 -2.00 3.60 -20.89
N GLU A 255 -1.79 2.34 -20.57
CA GLU A 255 -2.16 1.73 -19.30
C GLU A 255 -1.31 2.28 -18.15
N ILE A 256 0.00 2.46 -18.37
CA ILE A 256 0.93 3.03 -17.39
C ILE A 256 0.53 4.47 -17.04
N ILE A 257 0.39 5.32 -18.06
CA ILE A 257 0.03 6.74 -17.84
C ILE A 257 -1.31 6.84 -17.11
N SER A 258 -2.33 6.08 -17.55
CA SER A 258 -3.65 6.12 -16.94
C SER A 258 -3.63 5.62 -15.50
N GLY A 259 -2.97 4.50 -15.22
CA GLY A 259 -2.89 3.95 -13.87
C GLY A 259 -2.12 4.86 -12.91
N VAL A 260 -1.01 5.46 -13.38
CA VAL A 260 -0.21 6.40 -12.58
C VAL A 260 -1.00 7.69 -12.33
N LEU A 261 -1.67 8.25 -13.33
CA LEU A 261 -2.52 9.44 -13.14
C LEU A 261 -3.68 9.18 -12.18
N ILE A 262 -4.34 8.05 -12.31
CA ILE A 262 -5.41 7.67 -11.38
C ILE A 262 -4.83 7.57 -9.96
N ARG A 263 -3.76 6.79 -9.76
CA ARG A 263 -3.21 6.52 -8.45
C ARG A 263 -2.58 7.74 -7.78
N ASN A 264 -1.81 8.53 -8.52
CA ASN A 264 -0.98 9.59 -7.94
C ASN A 264 -1.59 11.00 -8.07
N LEU A 265 -2.67 11.16 -8.84
CA LEU A 265 -3.35 12.45 -9.00
C LEU A 265 -4.84 12.37 -8.63
N LEU A 266 -5.61 11.52 -9.33
CA LEU A 266 -7.07 11.52 -9.14
C LEU A 266 -7.49 10.99 -7.77
N ILE A 267 -6.86 9.93 -7.29
CA ILE A 267 -7.18 9.35 -5.97
C ILE A 267 -6.83 10.28 -4.80
N PRO A 268 -5.65 10.92 -4.75
CA PRO A 268 -5.40 11.94 -3.74
C PRO A 268 -6.39 13.10 -3.79
N LEU A 269 -6.68 13.63 -4.98
CA LEU A 269 -7.65 14.72 -5.14
C LEU A 269 -9.04 14.31 -4.65
N PHE A 270 -9.49 13.12 -5.01
CA PHE A 270 -10.79 12.60 -4.58
C PHE A 270 -10.80 12.30 -3.07
N GLY A 271 -9.86 11.47 -2.58
CA GLY A 271 -9.83 11.01 -1.20
C GLY A 271 -9.57 12.13 -0.20
N LEU A 272 -8.56 12.98 -0.45
CA LEU A 272 -8.25 14.08 0.46
C LEU A 272 -9.20 15.26 0.28
N GLY A 273 -9.65 15.54 -0.96
CA GLY A 273 -10.56 16.62 -1.24
C GLY A 273 -11.94 16.42 -0.60
N ILE A 274 -12.52 15.22 -0.70
CA ILE A 274 -13.79 14.89 -0.03
C ILE A 274 -13.63 14.96 1.50
N ALA A 275 -12.54 14.40 2.06
CA ALA A 275 -12.27 14.51 3.48
C ALA A 275 -12.20 15.96 3.94
N TYR A 276 -11.50 16.82 3.22
CA TYR A 276 -11.37 18.23 3.55
C TYR A 276 -12.73 18.98 3.53
N ILE A 277 -13.60 18.65 2.58
CA ILE A 277 -14.91 19.33 2.42
C ILE A 277 -15.90 18.84 3.49
N PHE A 278 -15.99 17.53 3.72
CA PHE A 278 -17.08 16.92 4.49
C PHE A 278 -16.68 16.47 5.90
N CYS A 279 -15.40 16.16 6.15
CA CYS A 279 -14.92 15.63 7.44
C CYS A 279 -14.20 16.73 8.23
N LYS A 280 -14.90 17.75 8.66
CA LYS A 280 -14.34 18.92 9.36
C LYS A 280 -13.81 18.62 10.77
N SER A 281 -14.16 17.48 11.35
CA SER A 281 -13.66 17.00 12.65
C SER A 281 -12.25 16.40 12.58
N PHE A 282 -11.76 16.05 11.37
CA PHE A 282 -10.45 15.42 11.24
C PHE A 282 -9.34 16.44 11.48
N GLY A 283 -8.40 16.08 12.35
CA GLY A 283 -7.19 16.84 12.64
C GLY A 283 -6.05 16.55 11.66
N GLY A 284 -4.88 17.13 11.95
CA GLY A 284 -3.69 16.96 11.11
C GLY A 284 -3.19 15.51 11.05
N GLU A 285 -3.29 14.79 12.15
CA GLU A 285 -2.83 13.39 12.29
C GLU A 285 -3.69 12.44 11.44
N GLU A 286 -5.02 12.63 11.46
CA GLU A 286 -5.92 11.86 10.62
C GLU A 286 -5.69 12.16 9.13
N PHE A 287 -5.48 13.44 8.78
CA PHE A 287 -5.12 13.80 7.40
C PHE A 287 -3.77 13.24 6.99
N ALA A 288 -2.77 13.14 7.88
CA ALA A 288 -1.51 12.47 7.58
C ALA A 288 -1.72 10.98 7.25
N ALA A 289 -2.57 10.30 8.04
CA ALA A 289 -2.95 8.92 7.77
C ALA A 289 -3.74 8.77 6.45
N LEU A 290 -4.58 9.74 6.09
CA LEU A 290 -5.29 9.78 4.80
C LEU A 290 -4.34 10.05 3.62
N VAL A 291 -3.32 10.91 3.78
CA VAL A 291 -2.24 11.08 2.78
C VAL A 291 -1.52 9.76 2.57
N ALA A 292 -1.24 9.03 3.65
CA ALA A 292 -0.66 7.69 3.58
C ALA A 292 -1.54 6.69 2.80
N VAL A 293 -2.87 6.76 2.92
CA VAL A 293 -3.81 5.92 2.15
C VAL A 293 -3.88 6.35 0.69
N PHE A 294 -4.05 7.64 0.41
CA PHE A 294 -4.46 8.10 -0.91
C PHE A 294 -3.30 8.59 -1.79
N ALA A 295 -2.20 9.12 -1.23
CA ALA A 295 -1.10 9.72 -2.01
C ALA A 295 0.14 8.83 -2.16
N THR A 296 0.23 7.70 -1.44
CA THR A 296 1.37 6.78 -1.56
C THR A 296 1.30 5.95 -2.84
N PRO A 297 2.43 5.39 -3.34
CA PRO A 297 2.46 4.63 -4.59
C PRO A 297 1.69 3.31 -4.50
N ILE A 298 1.67 2.59 -5.60
CA ILE A 298 1.10 1.25 -5.70
C ILE A 298 1.92 0.28 -4.83
N ALA A 299 1.22 -0.62 -4.14
CA ALA A 299 1.86 -1.62 -3.29
C ALA A 299 2.76 -2.57 -4.10
N VAL A 300 4.01 -2.76 -3.66
CA VAL A 300 4.99 -3.67 -4.28
C VAL A 300 4.45 -5.10 -4.40
N SER A 301 3.68 -5.55 -3.41
CA SER A 301 3.03 -6.88 -3.42
C SER A 301 2.01 -7.09 -4.55
N SER A 302 1.66 -6.05 -5.31
CA SER A 302 0.79 -6.17 -6.49
C SER A 302 1.43 -7.01 -7.61
N VAL A 303 2.77 -6.99 -7.72
CA VAL A 303 3.49 -7.75 -8.76
C VAL A 303 3.44 -9.25 -8.52
N PRO A 304 3.89 -9.77 -7.35
CA PRO A 304 3.75 -11.20 -7.07
C PRO A 304 2.32 -11.70 -7.10
N MET A 305 1.35 -10.87 -6.68
CA MET A 305 -0.07 -11.25 -6.78
C MET A 305 -0.53 -11.36 -8.24
N ALA A 306 -0.20 -10.39 -9.08
CA ALA A 306 -0.56 -10.41 -10.51
C ALA A 306 0.02 -11.67 -11.19
N GLN A 307 1.28 -11.99 -10.92
CA GLN A 307 1.96 -13.15 -11.48
C GLN A 307 1.32 -14.48 -11.04
N GLU A 308 1.07 -14.67 -9.74
CA GLU A 308 0.53 -15.92 -9.20
C GLU A 308 -0.97 -16.11 -9.50
N MET A 309 -1.70 -15.02 -9.73
CA MET A 309 -3.13 -15.06 -10.03
C MET A 309 -3.44 -14.92 -11.52
N GLY A 310 -2.42 -14.89 -12.39
CA GLY A 310 -2.57 -14.96 -13.84
C GLY A 310 -2.96 -13.65 -14.51
N ALA A 311 -2.72 -12.50 -13.86
CA ALA A 311 -2.86 -11.17 -14.46
C ALA A 311 -1.58 -10.75 -15.20
N ASP A 312 -1.59 -9.55 -15.82
CA ASP A 312 -0.42 -8.98 -16.48
C ASP A 312 0.61 -8.48 -15.45
N ALA A 313 1.58 -9.36 -15.12
CA ALA A 313 2.63 -9.04 -14.15
C ALA A 313 3.61 -7.98 -14.67
N THR A 314 3.81 -7.90 -15.99
CA THR A 314 4.65 -6.87 -16.64
C THR A 314 4.02 -5.50 -16.43
N LEU A 315 2.74 -5.35 -16.74
CA LEU A 315 2.00 -4.12 -16.47
C LEU A 315 1.99 -3.77 -14.96
N ALA A 316 1.74 -4.74 -14.10
CA ALA A 316 1.78 -4.52 -12.65
C ALA A 316 3.14 -3.99 -12.19
N GLY A 317 4.24 -4.54 -12.72
CA GLY A 317 5.60 -4.08 -12.44
C GLY A 317 5.85 -2.65 -12.92
N GLN A 318 5.45 -2.33 -14.14
CA GLN A 318 5.54 -0.96 -14.69
C GLN A 318 4.77 0.02 -13.82
N LEU A 319 3.53 -0.31 -13.45
CA LEU A 319 2.69 0.53 -12.61
C LEU A 319 3.33 0.79 -11.22
N VAL A 320 3.91 -0.23 -10.59
CA VAL A 320 4.62 -0.07 -9.30
C VAL A 320 5.79 0.89 -9.45
N VAL A 321 6.67 0.70 -10.43
CA VAL A 321 7.86 1.54 -10.62
C VAL A 321 7.46 3.00 -10.91
N TRP A 322 6.62 3.21 -11.91
CA TRP A 322 6.26 4.58 -12.32
C TRP A 322 5.40 5.31 -11.28
N SER A 323 4.48 4.61 -10.59
CA SER A 323 3.75 5.23 -9.48
C SER A 323 4.66 5.57 -8.31
N THR A 324 5.71 4.78 -8.07
CA THR A 324 6.69 5.05 -7.01
C THR A 324 7.46 6.35 -7.30
N VAL A 325 7.91 6.56 -8.53
CA VAL A 325 8.52 7.82 -8.96
C VAL A 325 7.52 8.98 -8.83
N ALA A 326 6.31 8.82 -9.35
CA ALA A 326 5.27 9.86 -9.32
C ALA A 326 4.80 10.20 -7.90
N SER A 327 4.84 9.24 -6.96
CA SER A 327 4.39 9.45 -5.58
C SER A 327 5.23 10.49 -4.82
N THR A 328 6.50 10.68 -5.20
CA THR A 328 7.32 11.74 -4.62
C THR A 328 6.65 13.11 -4.80
N PHE A 329 6.13 13.37 -5.99
CA PHE A 329 5.40 14.61 -6.29
C PHE A 329 4.00 14.59 -5.66
N SER A 330 3.30 13.47 -5.74
CA SER A 330 1.95 13.32 -5.16
C SER A 330 1.94 13.61 -3.67
N VAL A 331 2.83 13.01 -2.90
CA VAL A 331 2.97 13.22 -1.45
C VAL A 331 3.38 14.66 -1.16
N PHE A 332 4.35 15.19 -1.90
CA PHE A 332 4.80 16.59 -1.73
C PHE A 332 3.65 17.59 -1.95
N PHE A 333 2.93 17.49 -3.08
CA PHE A 333 1.84 18.41 -3.38
C PHE A 333 0.64 18.23 -2.44
N ALA A 334 0.30 17.01 -2.05
CA ALA A 334 -0.75 16.75 -1.08
C ALA A 334 -0.42 17.42 0.27
N SER A 335 0.80 17.23 0.77
CA SER A 335 1.27 17.85 2.02
C SER A 335 1.31 19.37 1.93
N LEU A 336 1.78 19.93 0.80
CA LEU A 336 1.83 21.36 0.54
C LEU A 336 0.42 21.99 0.54
N ILE A 337 -0.54 21.37 -0.15
CA ILE A 337 -1.92 21.84 -0.23
C ILE A 337 -2.56 21.82 1.16
N LEU A 338 -2.45 20.69 1.89
CA LEU A 338 -3.03 20.57 3.23
C LEU A 338 -2.40 21.55 4.23
N HIS A 339 -1.11 21.82 4.09
CA HIS A 339 -0.45 22.86 4.89
C HIS A 339 -0.98 24.26 4.53
N SER A 340 -1.12 24.59 3.23
CA SER A 340 -1.65 25.89 2.79
C SER A 340 -3.11 26.12 3.20
N LEU A 341 -3.88 25.04 3.34
CA LEU A 341 -5.26 25.05 3.83
C LEU A 341 -5.37 25.08 5.37
N GLY A 342 -4.23 25.10 6.09
CA GLY A 342 -4.19 25.15 7.56
C GLY A 342 -4.50 23.83 8.26
N VAL A 343 -4.56 22.71 7.53
CA VAL A 343 -4.79 21.36 8.10
C VAL A 343 -3.53 20.87 8.81
N PHE A 344 -2.34 21.14 8.25
CA PHE A 344 -1.03 20.80 8.83
C PHE A 344 -0.42 22.02 9.53
N ALA A 345 -1.16 22.65 10.45
CA ALA A 345 -0.72 23.84 11.17
C ALA A 345 0.29 23.54 12.29
#